data_e50e18570fe0052efd66164c32becb30
#
_entry.id   e50e18570fe0052efd66164c32becb30
#
_cell.length_a   1.000
_cell.length_b   1.000
_cell.length_c   1.000
_cell.angle_alpha   90.00
_cell.angle_beta   90.00
_cell.angle_gamma   90.00
#
_symmetry.space_group_name_H-M   'P 1'
#
loop_
_entity.id
_entity.type
_entity.pdbx_description
1 polymer ?
#
loop_
_entity_poly.entity_id
_entity_poly.type
_entity_poly.pdbx_seq_one_letter_code
_entity_poly.pdbx_strand_id
1 'polypeptide(L)'
;MSASDWGQLLLLGLLWGGSFFFARIAVADIPPLALVLYRVSIAAIVLHLWLRLRGISFAPVVAKPGSFLCLALLNNVIPFSLIFTGQTEIGAGLASVFYATTPLWTILVANLLTADEKLSVSKLAGVGLGIAGAAVMIGPGLLSNLGGPTWAKFAVIGAAVSYAFAVVYAKRFKDMKPTLVATGQLTAATVLMAPIVFLFYSPAEIVTSGVSIWMAVLALAILTTAFAFILYFNLIASAGATNASLVTLVVPVSAIMLGAVFLGERLEPFEFAGMGLILASLIIIDGRLFRR
;
A
#
# COMPACT_ATOMS: atom_id res chain seq x y z
N MET A 1 -4.91 -13.71 14.22
CA MET A 1 -4.54 -14.11 12.84
C MET A 1 -4.04 -15.55 12.82
N SER A 2 -4.34 -16.31 11.78
CA SER A 2 -3.77 -17.66 11.55
C SER A 2 -2.29 -17.56 11.13
N ALA A 3 -1.56 -18.69 11.09
CA ALA A 3 -0.19 -18.72 10.56
C ALA A 3 -0.15 -18.34 9.07
N SER A 4 -1.19 -18.75 8.30
CA SER A 4 -1.34 -18.38 6.90
C SER A 4 -1.52 -16.86 6.72
N ASP A 5 -2.33 -16.22 7.59
CA ASP A 5 -2.53 -14.76 7.54
C ASP A 5 -1.22 -14.01 7.80
N TRP A 6 -0.42 -14.47 8.76
CA TRP A 6 0.90 -13.91 9.04
C TRP A 6 1.86 -14.06 7.85
N GLY A 7 1.87 -15.25 7.22
CA GLY A 7 2.68 -15.47 6.01
C GLY A 7 2.28 -14.53 4.87
N GLN A 8 0.97 -14.36 4.63
CA GLN A 8 0.46 -13.43 3.62
C GLN A 8 0.78 -11.97 3.96
N LEU A 9 0.68 -11.58 5.23
CA LEU A 9 1.00 -10.22 5.69
C LEU A 9 2.48 -9.89 5.47
N LEU A 10 3.38 -10.80 5.84
CA LEU A 10 4.82 -10.60 5.67
C LEU A 10 5.20 -10.54 4.18
N LEU A 11 4.67 -11.46 3.36
CA LEU A 11 4.89 -11.45 1.91
C LEU A 11 4.35 -10.17 1.27
N LEU A 12 3.16 -9.74 1.65
CA LEU A 12 2.56 -8.50 1.18
C LEU A 12 3.38 -7.28 1.60
N GLY A 13 3.88 -7.28 2.85
CA GLY A 13 4.77 -6.24 3.35
C GLY A 13 6.07 -6.14 2.55
N LEU A 14 6.67 -7.28 2.19
CA LEU A 14 7.85 -7.34 1.33
C LEU A 14 7.57 -6.76 -0.06
N LEU A 15 6.46 -7.16 -0.68
CA LEU A 15 6.06 -6.65 -1.99
C LEU A 15 5.81 -5.14 -1.96
N TRP A 16 5.11 -4.64 -0.96
CA TRP A 16 4.81 -3.21 -0.86
C TRP A 16 6.00 -2.36 -0.41
N GLY A 17 6.96 -2.93 0.33
CA GLY A 17 8.26 -2.29 0.57
C GLY A 17 8.99 -2.01 -0.73
N GLY A 18 9.05 -3.00 -1.64
CA GLY A 18 9.61 -2.84 -2.98
C GLY A 18 8.85 -1.81 -3.84
N SER A 19 7.55 -1.60 -3.57
CA SER A 19 6.75 -0.61 -4.31
C SER A 19 7.30 0.82 -4.17
N PHE A 20 7.75 1.21 -2.97
CA PHE A 20 8.33 2.53 -2.75
C PHE A 20 9.65 2.72 -3.50
N PHE A 21 10.46 1.66 -3.56
CA PHE A 21 11.71 1.65 -4.32
C PHE A 21 11.47 1.80 -5.82
N PHE A 22 10.62 0.96 -6.41
CA PHE A 22 10.30 1.04 -7.84
C PHE A 22 9.60 2.35 -8.22
N ALA A 23 8.71 2.85 -7.35
CA ALA A 23 8.05 4.12 -7.58
C ALA A 23 9.07 5.28 -7.62
N ARG A 24 10.06 5.29 -6.71
CA ARG A 24 11.11 6.33 -6.70
C ARG A 24 11.92 6.35 -7.99
N ILE A 25 12.21 5.17 -8.56
CA ILE A 25 12.89 5.07 -9.85
C ILE A 25 12.00 5.63 -10.97
N ALA A 26 10.72 5.25 -10.98
CA ALA A 26 9.81 5.58 -12.07
C ALA A 26 9.39 7.06 -12.09
N VAL A 27 9.15 7.71 -10.93
CA VAL A 27 8.74 9.12 -10.86
C VAL A 27 9.85 10.10 -11.25
N ALA A 28 11.09 9.65 -11.39
CA ALA A 28 12.17 10.47 -11.90
C ALA A 28 11.98 10.86 -13.37
N ASP A 29 11.24 10.04 -14.13
CA ASP A 29 11.11 10.15 -15.59
C ASP A 29 9.64 10.22 -16.04
N ILE A 30 8.73 9.61 -15.28
CA ILE A 30 7.31 9.53 -15.60
C ILE A 30 6.52 10.44 -14.63
N PRO A 31 5.64 11.32 -15.15
CA PRO A 31 4.77 12.11 -14.30
C PRO A 31 3.96 11.25 -13.32
N PRO A 32 3.79 11.68 -12.06
CA PRO A 32 3.15 10.87 -11.01
C PRO A 32 1.79 10.28 -11.41
N LEU A 33 0.90 11.08 -12.00
CA LEU A 33 -0.43 10.60 -12.41
C LEU A 33 -0.37 9.61 -13.57
N ALA A 34 0.58 9.79 -14.50
CA ALA A 34 0.82 8.83 -15.59
C ALA A 34 1.35 7.50 -15.03
N LEU A 35 2.24 7.56 -14.03
CA LEU A 35 2.71 6.36 -13.35
C LEU A 35 1.58 5.60 -12.65
N VAL A 36 0.62 6.32 -12.02
CA VAL A 36 -0.59 5.69 -11.47
C VAL A 36 -1.36 4.96 -12.56
N LEU A 37 -1.60 5.61 -13.70
CA LEU A 37 -2.32 4.99 -14.83
C LEU A 37 -1.60 3.73 -15.33
N TYR A 38 -0.30 3.78 -15.59
CA TYR A 38 0.47 2.60 -15.99
C TYR A 38 0.39 1.47 -14.98
N ARG A 39 0.59 1.80 -13.70
CA ARG A 39 0.52 0.82 -12.61
C ARG A 39 -0.82 0.09 -12.58
N VAL A 40 -1.94 0.80 -12.61
CA VAL A 40 -3.27 0.20 -12.47
C VAL A 40 -3.73 -0.47 -13.76
N SER A 41 -3.42 0.08 -14.94
CA SER A 41 -3.84 -0.48 -16.22
C SER A 41 -3.11 -1.78 -16.56
N ILE A 42 -1.79 -1.83 -16.39
CA ILE A 42 -1.01 -3.04 -16.60
C ILE A 42 -1.44 -4.14 -15.62
N ALA A 43 -1.63 -3.79 -14.34
CA ALA A 43 -2.11 -4.73 -13.34
C ALA A 43 -3.53 -5.24 -13.66
N ALA A 44 -4.43 -4.39 -14.13
CA ALA A 44 -5.77 -4.79 -14.57
C ALA A 44 -5.70 -5.76 -15.75
N ILE A 45 -4.88 -5.47 -16.77
CA ILE A 45 -4.67 -6.35 -17.93
C ILE A 45 -4.19 -7.74 -17.49
N VAL A 46 -3.17 -7.80 -16.63
CA VAL A 46 -2.62 -9.06 -16.10
C VAL A 46 -3.69 -9.86 -15.36
N LEU A 47 -4.49 -9.20 -14.52
CA LEU A 47 -5.56 -9.88 -13.78
C LEU A 47 -6.73 -10.30 -14.67
N HIS A 48 -7.10 -9.51 -15.69
CA HIS A 48 -8.09 -9.93 -16.68
C HIS A 48 -7.64 -11.16 -17.46
N LEU A 49 -6.35 -11.21 -17.86
CA LEU A 49 -5.78 -12.40 -18.48
C LEU A 49 -5.87 -13.61 -17.54
N TRP A 50 -5.52 -13.43 -16.27
CA TRP A 50 -5.65 -14.46 -15.25
C TRP A 50 -7.09 -14.97 -15.09
N LEU A 51 -8.08 -14.05 -15.00
CA LEU A 51 -9.50 -14.44 -14.92
C LEU A 51 -9.94 -15.27 -16.14
N ARG A 52 -9.53 -14.86 -17.35
CA ARG A 52 -9.82 -15.61 -18.60
C ARG A 52 -9.22 -17.00 -18.57
N LEU A 53 -7.95 -17.15 -18.21
CA LEU A 53 -7.26 -18.44 -18.13
C LEU A 53 -7.90 -19.36 -17.08
N ARG A 54 -8.51 -18.81 -16.04
CA ARG A 54 -9.20 -19.57 -14.98
C ARG A 54 -10.69 -19.74 -15.21
N GLY A 55 -11.26 -19.27 -16.32
CA GLY A 55 -12.68 -19.33 -16.60
C GLY A 55 -13.55 -18.58 -15.59
N ILE A 56 -13.01 -17.54 -14.94
CA ILE A 56 -13.74 -16.77 -13.92
C ILE A 56 -14.46 -15.61 -14.59
N SER A 57 -15.79 -15.58 -14.46
CA SER A 57 -16.62 -14.51 -15.02
C SER A 57 -16.41 -13.17 -14.30
N PHE A 58 -16.31 -12.09 -15.08
CA PHE A 58 -16.23 -10.71 -14.58
C PHE A 58 -17.60 -10.07 -14.32
N ALA A 59 -18.70 -10.74 -14.69
CA ALA A 59 -20.06 -10.24 -14.52
C ALA A 59 -20.41 -9.73 -13.11
N PRO A 60 -19.96 -10.35 -12.00
CA PRO A 60 -20.22 -9.84 -10.65
C PRO A 60 -19.64 -8.46 -10.38
N VAL A 61 -18.58 -8.07 -11.08
CA VAL A 61 -17.97 -6.72 -10.97
C VAL A 61 -18.81 -5.71 -11.73
N VAL A 62 -19.18 -6.06 -12.97
CA VAL A 62 -20.04 -5.20 -13.84
C VAL A 62 -21.41 -4.93 -13.21
N ALA A 63 -21.92 -5.85 -12.39
CA ALA A 63 -23.18 -5.67 -11.66
C ALA A 63 -23.10 -4.63 -10.51
N LYS A 64 -21.91 -4.20 -10.10
CA LYS A 64 -21.70 -3.27 -8.97
C LYS A 64 -20.73 -2.12 -9.32
N PRO A 65 -20.91 -1.40 -10.43
CA PRO A 65 -19.91 -0.46 -10.95
C PRO A 65 -19.61 0.66 -9.96
N GLY A 66 -20.61 1.28 -9.35
CA GLY A 66 -20.42 2.36 -8.37
C GLY A 66 -19.63 1.92 -7.13
N SER A 67 -19.79 0.67 -6.68
CA SER A 67 -19.02 0.15 -5.54
C SER A 67 -17.54 -0.03 -5.91
N PHE A 68 -17.23 -0.48 -7.11
CA PHE A 68 -15.85 -0.62 -7.57
C PHE A 68 -15.21 0.73 -7.89
N LEU A 69 -15.96 1.70 -8.42
CA LEU A 69 -15.48 3.07 -8.60
C LEU A 69 -15.12 3.73 -7.26
N CYS A 70 -15.96 3.58 -6.23
CA CYS A 70 -15.68 4.07 -4.89
C CYS A 70 -14.43 3.39 -4.28
N LEU A 71 -14.33 2.05 -4.38
CA LEU A 71 -13.16 1.33 -3.93
C LEU A 71 -11.90 1.75 -4.66
N ALA A 72 -11.96 1.90 -5.99
CA ALA A 72 -10.84 2.34 -6.81
C ALA A 72 -10.37 3.75 -6.44
N LEU A 73 -11.31 4.66 -6.20
CA LEU A 73 -11.01 6.04 -5.79
C LEU A 73 -10.26 6.04 -4.45
N LEU A 74 -10.78 5.33 -3.45
CA LEU A 74 -10.22 5.30 -2.09
C LEU A 74 -8.92 4.49 -1.98
N ASN A 75 -8.78 3.41 -2.76
CA ASN A 75 -7.67 2.45 -2.60
C ASN A 75 -6.57 2.59 -3.66
N ASN A 76 -6.81 3.32 -4.76
CA ASN A 76 -5.85 3.43 -5.85
C ASN A 76 -5.67 4.89 -6.30
N VAL A 77 -6.72 5.55 -6.78
CA VAL A 77 -6.61 6.86 -7.44
C VAL A 77 -6.08 7.91 -6.47
N ILE A 78 -6.77 8.14 -5.35
CA ILE A 78 -6.37 9.15 -4.36
C ILE A 78 -5.00 8.78 -3.76
N PRO A 79 -4.82 7.59 -3.13
CA PRO A 79 -3.59 7.34 -2.39
C PRO A 79 -2.36 7.21 -3.29
N PHE A 80 -2.45 6.58 -4.46
CA PHE A 80 -1.29 6.47 -5.35
C PHE A 80 -0.89 7.83 -5.91
N SER A 81 -1.87 8.68 -6.30
CA SER A 81 -1.59 10.04 -6.75
C SER A 81 -0.88 10.85 -5.67
N LEU A 82 -1.39 10.81 -4.43
CA LEU A 82 -0.82 11.53 -3.31
C LEU A 82 0.59 11.02 -2.95
N ILE A 83 0.81 9.69 -2.91
CA ILE A 83 2.12 9.11 -2.60
C ILE A 83 3.12 9.45 -3.69
N PHE A 84 2.80 9.24 -4.97
CA PHE A 84 3.76 9.46 -6.04
C PHE A 84 4.08 10.93 -6.22
N THR A 85 3.09 11.82 -6.08
CA THR A 85 3.34 13.26 -6.07
C THR A 85 4.16 13.66 -4.84
N GLY A 86 3.88 13.12 -3.65
CA GLY A 86 4.71 13.35 -2.47
C GLY A 86 6.15 12.85 -2.65
N GLN A 87 6.35 11.71 -3.30
CA GLN A 87 7.68 11.13 -3.55
C GLN A 87 8.53 11.89 -4.57
N THR A 88 7.99 12.87 -5.31
CA THR A 88 8.84 13.79 -6.08
C THR A 88 9.69 14.67 -5.16
N GLU A 89 9.19 14.98 -3.97
CA GLU A 89 9.80 15.90 -3.02
C GLU A 89 10.45 15.21 -1.80
N ILE A 90 9.91 14.06 -1.37
CA ILE A 90 10.41 13.32 -0.21
C ILE A 90 10.90 11.92 -0.62
N GLY A 91 11.93 11.44 0.08
CA GLY A 91 12.49 10.11 -0.17
C GLY A 91 11.54 8.97 0.20
N ALA A 92 11.77 7.80 -0.40
CA ALA A 92 10.98 6.60 -0.17
C ALA A 92 10.91 6.19 1.32
N GLY A 93 12.01 6.33 2.06
CA GLY A 93 12.07 6.03 3.49
C GLY A 93 11.11 6.90 4.30
N LEU A 94 11.16 8.22 4.14
CA LEU A 94 10.27 9.15 4.85
C LEU A 94 8.80 8.93 4.45
N ALA A 95 8.52 8.71 3.16
CA ALA A 95 7.18 8.38 2.69
C ALA A 95 6.65 7.08 3.33
N SER A 96 7.49 6.04 3.47
CA SER A 96 7.09 4.77 4.08
C SER A 96 6.73 4.91 5.57
N VAL A 97 7.36 5.81 6.32
CA VAL A 97 7.00 6.09 7.73
C VAL A 97 5.64 6.78 7.83
N PHE A 98 5.38 7.79 7.03
CA PHE A 98 4.05 8.40 7.02
C PHE A 98 2.97 7.41 6.56
N TYR A 99 3.28 6.55 5.61
CA TYR A 99 2.40 5.45 5.19
C TYR A 99 2.15 4.43 6.32
N ALA A 100 3.15 4.15 7.16
CA ALA A 100 3.03 3.26 8.32
C ALA A 100 2.04 3.78 9.38
N THR A 101 1.56 5.03 9.28
CA THR A 101 0.47 5.54 10.13
C THR A 101 -0.91 4.98 9.74
N THR A 102 -1.06 4.30 8.60
CA THR A 102 -2.34 3.75 8.10
C THR A 102 -3.12 2.93 9.14
N PRO A 103 -2.52 2.04 9.95
CA PRO A 103 -3.28 1.27 10.94
C PRO A 103 -3.92 2.15 12.01
N LEU A 104 -3.30 3.27 12.39
CA LEU A 104 -3.90 4.22 13.33
C LEU A 104 -5.22 4.78 12.77
N TRP A 105 -5.18 5.26 11.53
CA TRP A 105 -6.36 5.77 10.85
C TRP A 105 -7.40 4.66 10.64
N THR A 106 -6.95 3.44 10.29
CA THR A 106 -7.84 2.29 10.10
C THR A 106 -8.60 1.94 11.38
N ILE A 107 -7.92 1.91 12.53
CA ILE A 107 -8.57 1.63 13.83
C ILE A 107 -9.63 2.69 14.13
N LEU A 108 -9.34 3.96 13.88
CA LEU A 108 -10.28 5.06 14.10
C LEU A 108 -11.51 4.93 13.18
N VAL A 109 -11.28 4.75 11.88
CA VAL A 109 -12.34 4.60 10.87
C VAL A 109 -13.17 3.34 11.11
N ALA A 110 -12.52 2.21 11.42
CA ALA A 110 -13.20 0.96 11.72
C ALA A 110 -14.08 1.08 12.98
N ASN A 111 -13.56 1.70 14.05
CA ASN A 111 -14.33 1.94 15.27
C ASN A 111 -15.58 2.79 15.03
N LEU A 112 -15.51 3.77 14.11
CA LEU A 112 -16.64 4.65 13.78
C LEU A 112 -17.65 3.97 12.84
N LEU A 113 -17.17 3.22 11.84
CA LEU A 113 -18.00 2.75 10.73
C LEU A 113 -18.36 1.26 10.79
N THR A 114 -17.79 0.48 11.72
CA THR A 114 -18.09 -0.95 11.86
C THR A 114 -18.51 -1.32 13.28
N ALA A 115 -19.33 -2.37 13.40
CA ALA A 115 -19.76 -2.87 14.71
C ALA A 115 -18.76 -3.87 15.33
N ASP A 116 -17.99 -4.56 14.46
CA ASP A 116 -17.15 -5.70 14.81
C ASP A 116 -15.68 -5.32 15.12
N GLU A 117 -15.21 -4.15 14.68
CA GLU A 117 -13.84 -3.72 14.91
C GLU A 117 -13.76 -2.50 15.84
N LYS A 118 -13.84 -2.76 17.14
CA LYS A 118 -13.80 -1.70 18.15
C LYS A 118 -12.36 -1.38 18.59
N LEU A 119 -12.20 -0.13 18.99
CA LEU A 119 -10.97 0.42 19.53
C LEU A 119 -10.59 -0.31 20.82
N SER A 120 -9.31 -0.66 20.96
CA SER A 120 -8.77 -1.19 22.21
C SER A 120 -7.45 -0.52 22.55
N VAL A 121 -7.14 -0.43 23.83
CA VAL A 121 -5.89 0.18 24.32
C VAL A 121 -4.68 -0.57 23.76
N SER A 122 -4.72 -1.91 23.72
CA SER A 122 -3.62 -2.72 23.17
C SER A 122 -3.36 -2.46 21.69
N LYS A 123 -4.43 -2.30 20.88
CA LYS A 123 -4.28 -1.95 19.46
C LYS A 123 -3.63 -0.57 19.29
N LEU A 124 -4.11 0.44 20.05
CA LEU A 124 -3.54 1.79 19.98
C LEU A 124 -2.09 1.83 20.44
N ALA A 125 -1.77 1.19 21.56
CA ALA A 125 -0.41 1.13 22.09
C ALA A 125 0.52 0.39 21.11
N GLY A 126 0.07 -0.74 20.55
CA GLY A 126 0.84 -1.49 19.56
C GLY A 126 1.09 -0.69 18.30
N VAL A 127 0.07 -0.04 17.72
CA VAL A 127 0.22 0.81 16.53
C VAL A 127 1.15 2.00 16.83
N GLY A 128 0.99 2.66 17.98
CA GLY A 128 1.89 3.74 18.40
C GLY A 128 3.35 3.28 18.49
N LEU A 129 3.60 2.09 19.06
CA LEU A 129 4.93 1.50 19.11
C LEU A 129 5.49 1.16 17.72
N GLY A 130 4.64 0.65 16.82
CA GLY A 130 5.03 0.34 15.44
C GLY A 130 5.42 1.60 14.64
N ILE A 131 4.66 2.68 14.79
CA ILE A 131 4.97 3.99 14.18
C ILE A 131 6.29 4.54 14.76
N ALA A 132 6.48 4.46 16.08
CA ALA A 132 7.74 4.86 16.71
C ALA A 132 8.91 4.03 16.18
N GLY A 133 8.74 2.71 16.02
CA GLY A 133 9.75 1.83 15.41
C GLY A 133 10.09 2.23 13.98
N ALA A 134 9.08 2.53 13.15
CA ALA A 134 9.29 3.02 11.79
C ALA A 134 10.04 4.37 11.76
N ALA A 135 9.73 5.26 12.70
CA ALA A 135 10.44 6.54 12.85
C ALA A 135 11.91 6.35 13.29
N VAL A 136 12.16 5.43 14.24
CA VAL A 136 13.52 5.08 14.70
C VAL A 136 14.34 4.51 13.55
N MET A 137 13.76 3.69 12.66
CA MET A 137 14.46 3.11 11.51
C MET A 137 15.01 4.15 10.54
N ILE A 138 14.42 5.34 10.43
CA ILE A 138 14.98 6.43 9.61
C ILE A 138 16.18 7.08 10.31
N GLY A 139 16.30 6.89 11.64
CA GLY A 139 17.41 7.36 12.43
C GLY A 139 17.46 8.87 12.65
N PRO A 140 18.61 9.40 13.11
CA PRO A 140 18.79 10.82 13.41
C PRO A 140 18.51 11.75 12.22
N GLY A 141 18.66 11.24 11.00
CA GLY A 141 18.30 11.94 9.77
C GLY A 141 16.82 12.30 9.66
N LEU A 142 15.93 11.65 10.43
CA LEU A 142 14.52 12.03 10.46
C LEU A 142 14.33 13.45 10.99
N LEU A 143 15.06 13.83 12.04
CA LEU A 143 14.95 15.14 12.66
C LEU A 143 15.69 16.22 11.89
N SER A 144 16.84 15.89 11.29
CA SER A 144 17.66 16.83 10.49
C SER A 144 17.19 16.91 9.02
N ASN A 145 16.61 15.83 8.48
CA ASN A 145 16.10 15.70 7.12
C ASN A 145 14.57 15.52 7.06
N LEU A 146 13.82 16.12 7.98
CA LEU A 146 12.40 16.41 7.72
C LEU A 146 12.27 17.35 6.50
N GLY A 147 13.30 17.30 5.63
CA GLY A 147 13.42 18.01 4.37
C GLY A 147 12.24 17.71 3.45
N GLY A 148 12.09 18.55 2.48
CA GLY A 148 10.94 18.59 1.60
C GLY A 148 9.77 19.38 2.18
N PRO A 149 8.90 19.87 1.31
CA PRO A 149 7.79 20.73 1.66
C PRO A 149 6.76 20.02 2.53
N THR A 150 6.15 20.74 3.43
CA THR A 150 5.15 20.24 4.38
C THR A 150 3.96 19.57 3.67
N TRP A 151 3.56 20.06 2.50
CA TRP A 151 2.48 19.50 1.70
C TRP A 151 2.75 18.04 1.28
N ALA A 152 3.99 17.69 0.93
CA ALA A 152 4.34 16.32 0.51
C ALA A 152 4.16 15.31 1.65
N LYS A 153 4.46 15.72 2.89
CA LYS A 153 4.22 14.91 4.10
C LYS A 153 2.74 14.70 4.34
N PHE A 154 1.95 15.78 4.27
CA PHE A 154 0.49 15.70 4.40
C PHE A 154 -0.16 14.93 3.26
N ALA A 155 0.39 14.96 2.04
CA ALA A 155 -0.08 14.13 0.94
C ALA A 155 0.00 12.64 1.29
N VAL A 156 1.13 12.16 1.83
CA VAL A 156 1.27 10.75 2.22
C VAL A 156 0.38 10.40 3.43
N ILE A 157 0.20 11.31 4.38
CA ILE A 157 -0.78 11.12 5.48
C ILE A 157 -2.20 11.05 4.91
N GLY A 158 -2.57 11.92 3.98
CA GLY A 158 -3.84 11.87 3.27
C GLY A 158 -4.07 10.55 2.54
N ALA A 159 -3.02 10.00 1.93
CA ALA A 159 -3.06 8.67 1.36
C ALA A 159 -3.33 7.59 2.41
N ALA A 160 -2.67 7.65 3.58
CA ALA A 160 -2.89 6.72 4.68
C ALA A 160 -4.34 6.78 5.21
N VAL A 161 -4.92 7.97 5.31
CA VAL A 161 -6.34 8.17 5.65
C VAL A 161 -7.25 7.57 4.58
N SER A 162 -6.97 7.81 3.29
CA SER A 162 -7.73 7.23 2.19
C SER A 162 -7.73 5.70 2.23
N TYR A 163 -6.56 5.09 2.49
CA TYR A 163 -6.44 3.64 2.68
C TYR A 163 -7.25 3.12 3.88
N ALA A 164 -7.33 3.88 4.96
CA ALA A 164 -8.14 3.50 6.12
C ALA A 164 -9.63 3.39 5.75
N PHE A 165 -10.15 4.35 5.00
CA PHE A 165 -11.50 4.25 4.45
C PHE A 165 -11.64 3.11 3.45
N ALA A 166 -10.65 2.92 2.57
CA ALA A 166 -10.64 1.88 1.56
C ALA A 166 -10.73 0.48 2.17
N VAL A 167 -9.89 0.17 3.17
CA VAL A 167 -9.83 -1.17 3.79
C VAL A 167 -11.12 -1.49 4.56
N VAL A 168 -11.71 -0.52 5.23
CA VAL A 168 -13.01 -0.68 5.88
C VAL A 168 -14.12 -0.86 4.84
N TYR A 169 -14.10 -0.06 3.76
CA TYR A 169 -15.06 -0.18 2.67
C TYR A 169 -14.94 -1.53 1.95
N ALA A 170 -13.72 -2.08 1.80
CA ALA A 170 -13.45 -3.35 1.16
C ALA A 170 -14.11 -4.56 1.85
N LYS A 171 -14.46 -4.47 3.14
CA LYS A 171 -15.19 -5.53 3.86
C LYS A 171 -16.51 -5.92 3.20
N ARG A 172 -17.15 -5.03 2.45
CA ARG A 172 -18.38 -5.33 1.69
C ARG A 172 -18.20 -6.31 0.53
N PHE A 173 -16.95 -6.57 0.15
CA PHE A 173 -16.61 -7.52 -0.91
C PHE A 173 -16.10 -8.86 -0.38
N LYS A 174 -16.17 -9.12 0.94
CA LYS A 174 -15.62 -10.31 1.60
C LYS A 174 -16.12 -11.64 1.00
N ASP A 175 -17.34 -11.65 0.47
CA ASP A 175 -17.97 -12.84 -0.14
C ASP A 175 -17.60 -13.01 -1.63
N MET A 176 -16.85 -12.07 -2.21
CA MET A 176 -16.34 -12.15 -3.58
C MET A 176 -14.93 -12.74 -3.58
N LYS A 177 -14.58 -13.45 -4.66
CA LYS A 177 -13.21 -13.94 -4.83
C LYS A 177 -12.22 -12.76 -4.81
N PRO A 178 -11.15 -12.80 -3.99
CA PRO A 178 -10.15 -11.72 -3.90
C PRO A 178 -9.62 -11.26 -5.26
N THR A 179 -9.40 -12.19 -6.18
CA THR A 179 -8.95 -11.88 -7.54
C THR A 179 -9.97 -11.02 -8.31
N LEU A 180 -11.28 -11.29 -8.14
CA LEU A 180 -12.34 -10.46 -8.76
C LEU A 180 -12.36 -9.06 -8.17
N VAL A 181 -12.20 -8.94 -6.85
CA VAL A 181 -12.17 -7.63 -6.18
C VAL A 181 -10.94 -6.83 -6.65
N ALA A 182 -9.76 -7.46 -6.70
CA ALA A 182 -8.55 -6.85 -7.23
C ALA A 182 -8.71 -6.41 -8.70
N THR A 183 -9.23 -7.29 -9.57
CA THR A 183 -9.45 -6.94 -10.98
C THR A 183 -10.46 -5.80 -11.12
N GLY A 184 -11.57 -5.85 -10.38
CA GLY A 184 -12.63 -4.85 -10.45
C GLY A 184 -12.16 -3.46 -10.04
N GLN A 185 -11.46 -3.35 -8.91
CA GLN A 185 -10.95 -2.04 -8.47
C GLN A 185 -9.87 -1.47 -9.41
N LEU A 186 -8.96 -2.31 -9.93
CA LEU A 186 -7.91 -1.85 -10.84
C LEU A 186 -8.47 -1.45 -12.21
N THR A 187 -9.49 -2.16 -12.70
CA THR A 187 -10.23 -1.76 -13.90
C THR A 187 -10.92 -0.41 -13.70
N ALA A 188 -11.63 -0.25 -12.57
CA ALA A 188 -12.28 1.01 -12.24
C ALA A 188 -11.26 2.15 -12.05
N ALA A 189 -10.10 1.88 -11.42
CA ALA A 189 -9.02 2.86 -11.29
C ALA A 189 -8.44 3.27 -12.66
N THR A 190 -8.29 2.33 -13.58
CA THR A 190 -7.87 2.62 -14.96
C THR A 190 -8.87 3.53 -15.68
N VAL A 191 -10.16 3.23 -15.55
CA VAL A 191 -11.25 4.05 -16.16
C VAL A 191 -11.26 5.47 -15.58
N LEU A 192 -10.99 5.63 -14.26
CA LEU A 192 -10.92 6.94 -13.63
C LEU A 192 -9.65 7.71 -14.00
N MET A 193 -8.50 7.03 -14.07
CA MET A 193 -7.21 7.68 -14.30
C MET A 193 -6.96 8.03 -15.77
N ALA A 194 -7.48 7.23 -16.71
CA ALA A 194 -7.24 7.47 -18.13
C ALA A 194 -7.69 8.88 -18.57
N PRO A 195 -8.93 9.34 -18.33
CA PRO A 195 -9.34 10.68 -18.73
C PRO A 195 -8.54 11.77 -18.01
N ILE A 196 -8.17 11.56 -16.74
CA ILE A 196 -7.36 12.52 -15.98
C ILE A 196 -5.98 12.69 -16.65
N VAL A 197 -5.30 11.57 -16.94
CA VAL A 197 -3.95 11.63 -17.52
C VAL A 197 -3.96 12.24 -18.92
N PHE A 198 -4.87 11.81 -19.78
CA PHE A 198 -4.95 12.36 -21.15
C PHE A 198 -5.46 13.80 -21.22
N LEU A 199 -6.09 14.31 -20.14
CA LEU A 199 -6.47 15.73 -20.04
C LEU A 199 -5.26 16.62 -19.65
N PHE A 200 -4.37 16.11 -18.78
CA PHE A 200 -3.29 16.92 -18.22
C PHE A 200 -1.94 16.71 -18.90
N TYR A 201 -1.73 15.61 -19.64
CA TYR A 201 -0.46 15.26 -20.25
C TYR A 201 -0.62 14.90 -21.72
N SER A 202 0.30 15.38 -22.55
CA SER A 202 0.43 14.93 -23.94
C SER A 202 1.02 13.51 -24.00
N PRO A 203 0.80 12.74 -25.06
CA PRO A 203 1.40 11.42 -25.23
C PRO A 203 2.95 11.43 -25.13
N ALA A 204 3.59 12.50 -25.57
CA ALA A 204 5.05 12.62 -25.52
C ALA A 204 5.58 12.76 -24.09
N GLU A 205 4.81 13.36 -23.18
CA GLU A 205 5.25 13.57 -21.78
C GLU A 205 5.12 12.30 -20.93
N ILE A 206 4.29 11.35 -21.35
CA ILE A 206 4.03 10.12 -20.57
C ILE A 206 4.85 8.92 -21.06
N VAL A 207 5.53 9.03 -22.21
CA VAL A 207 6.36 7.94 -22.78
C VAL A 207 7.81 8.18 -22.39
N THR A 208 8.44 7.14 -21.84
CA THR A 208 9.87 7.10 -21.56
C THR A 208 10.55 6.06 -22.43
N SER A 209 11.80 6.30 -22.79
CA SER A 209 12.65 5.34 -23.50
C SER A 209 13.55 4.49 -22.59
N GLY A 210 13.56 4.78 -21.29
CA GLY A 210 14.41 4.08 -20.32
C GLY A 210 13.96 2.66 -20.04
N VAL A 211 14.75 1.65 -20.38
CA VAL A 211 14.45 0.23 -20.10
C VAL A 211 14.33 -0.01 -18.60
N SER A 212 15.20 0.57 -17.78
CA SER A 212 15.16 0.45 -16.32
C SER A 212 13.88 1.02 -15.73
N ILE A 213 13.36 2.11 -16.28
CA ILE A 213 12.10 2.73 -15.88
C ILE A 213 10.93 1.78 -16.17
N TRP A 214 10.88 1.21 -17.39
CA TRP A 214 9.83 0.24 -17.73
C TRP A 214 9.90 -1.03 -16.89
N MET A 215 11.09 -1.51 -16.55
CA MET A 215 11.24 -2.64 -15.62
C MET A 215 10.69 -2.31 -14.24
N ALA A 216 10.93 -1.10 -13.74
CA ALA A 216 10.35 -0.62 -12.47
C ALA A 216 8.82 -0.52 -12.56
N VAL A 217 8.27 0.02 -13.66
CA VAL A 217 6.82 0.10 -13.90
C VAL A 217 6.18 -1.30 -13.94
N LEU A 218 6.79 -2.26 -14.63
CA LEU A 218 6.30 -3.64 -14.69
C LEU A 218 6.35 -4.32 -13.33
N ALA A 219 7.42 -4.14 -12.57
CA ALA A 219 7.54 -4.65 -11.20
C ALA A 219 6.46 -4.04 -10.28
N LEU A 220 6.24 -2.72 -10.37
CA LEU A 220 5.15 -2.03 -9.69
C LEU A 220 3.79 -2.62 -10.03
N ALA A 221 3.49 -2.80 -11.32
CA ALA A 221 2.18 -3.24 -11.78
C ALA A 221 1.92 -4.72 -11.47
N ILE A 222 2.88 -5.60 -11.75
CA ILE A 222 2.67 -7.05 -11.68
C ILE A 222 2.85 -7.56 -10.26
N LEU A 223 4.02 -7.29 -9.66
CA LEU A 223 4.35 -7.86 -8.35
C LEU A 223 3.66 -7.09 -7.22
N THR A 224 3.88 -5.77 -7.17
CA THR A 224 3.44 -4.96 -6.03
C THR A 224 2.01 -4.44 -6.16
N THR A 225 1.32 -4.74 -7.26
CA THR A 225 -0.10 -4.37 -7.46
C THR A 225 -0.97 -5.57 -7.79
N ALA A 226 -0.82 -6.21 -8.95
CA ALA A 226 -1.72 -7.29 -9.34
C ALA A 226 -1.68 -8.46 -8.35
N PHE A 227 -0.52 -9.01 -8.09
CA PHE A 227 -0.35 -10.12 -7.15
C PHE A 227 -0.58 -9.67 -5.70
N ALA A 228 -0.04 -8.53 -5.31
CA ALA A 228 -0.18 -8.00 -3.95
C ALA A 228 -1.64 -7.75 -3.55
N PHE A 229 -2.49 -7.23 -4.44
CA PHE A 229 -3.90 -7.02 -4.12
C PHE A 229 -4.71 -8.31 -3.97
N ILE A 230 -4.32 -9.40 -4.63
CA ILE A 230 -4.94 -10.71 -4.37
C ILE A 230 -4.67 -11.12 -2.92
N LEU A 231 -3.43 -11.00 -2.45
CA LEU A 231 -3.07 -11.28 -1.06
C LEU A 231 -3.79 -10.34 -0.09
N TYR A 232 -3.84 -9.07 -0.41
CA TYR A 232 -4.47 -8.05 0.43
C TYR A 232 -5.97 -8.29 0.64
N PHE A 233 -6.73 -8.54 -0.42
CA PHE A 233 -8.16 -8.84 -0.29
C PHE A 233 -8.42 -10.19 0.37
N ASN A 234 -7.52 -11.15 0.18
CA ASN A 234 -7.58 -12.41 0.90
C ASN A 234 -7.40 -12.17 2.41
N LEU A 235 -6.43 -11.33 2.78
CA LEU A 235 -6.15 -10.98 4.17
C LEU A 235 -7.30 -10.16 4.81
N ILE A 236 -7.92 -9.24 4.07
CA ILE A 236 -9.13 -8.52 4.54
C ILE A 236 -10.26 -9.50 4.82
N ALA A 237 -10.48 -10.48 3.94
CA ALA A 237 -11.55 -11.45 4.09
C ALA A 237 -11.32 -12.41 5.28
N SER A 238 -10.06 -12.82 5.53
CA SER A 238 -9.72 -13.80 6.58
C SER A 238 -9.45 -13.16 7.95
N ALA A 239 -8.79 -12.01 7.99
CA ALA A 239 -8.28 -11.40 9.22
C ALA A 239 -8.97 -10.06 9.59
N GLY A 240 -9.75 -9.48 8.70
CA GLY A 240 -10.42 -8.19 8.88
C GLY A 240 -9.57 -6.97 8.53
N ALA A 241 -10.22 -5.80 8.50
CA ALA A 241 -9.62 -4.55 8.00
C ALA A 241 -8.44 -4.07 8.86
N THR A 242 -8.61 -4.04 10.18
CA THR A 242 -7.55 -3.60 11.10
C THR A 242 -6.30 -4.46 10.98
N ASN A 243 -6.45 -5.81 10.97
CA ASN A 243 -5.30 -6.70 10.86
C ASN A 243 -4.62 -6.61 9.48
N ALA A 244 -5.40 -6.49 8.40
CA ALA A 244 -4.84 -6.30 7.06
C ALA A 244 -4.03 -5.00 6.95
N SER A 245 -4.45 -3.92 7.62
CA SER A 245 -3.72 -2.65 7.60
C SER A 245 -2.35 -2.70 8.29
N LEU A 246 -2.11 -3.68 9.18
CA LEU A 246 -0.81 -3.86 9.85
C LEU A 246 0.34 -4.16 8.88
N VAL A 247 0.03 -4.60 7.65
CA VAL A 247 1.04 -4.77 6.60
C VAL A 247 1.88 -3.50 6.39
N THR A 248 1.27 -2.33 6.56
CA THR A 248 1.96 -1.06 6.36
C THR A 248 3.06 -0.77 7.38
N LEU A 249 3.03 -1.41 8.56
CA LEU A 249 4.11 -1.38 9.54
C LEU A 249 5.32 -2.22 9.09
N VAL A 250 5.09 -3.25 8.27
CA VAL A 250 6.17 -4.12 7.74
C VAL A 250 6.88 -3.46 6.55
N VAL A 251 6.20 -2.56 5.85
CA VAL A 251 6.71 -1.89 4.64
C VAL A 251 8.08 -1.19 4.86
N PRO A 252 8.30 -0.38 5.91
CA PRO A 252 9.60 0.23 6.15
C PRO A 252 10.71 -0.80 6.37
N VAL A 253 10.42 -1.87 7.12
CA VAL A 253 11.37 -2.98 7.35
C VAL A 253 11.79 -3.60 6.03
N SER A 254 10.83 -3.91 5.17
CA SER A 254 11.06 -4.51 3.85
C SER A 254 11.83 -3.57 2.92
N ALA A 255 11.50 -2.29 2.92
CA ALA A 255 12.19 -1.30 2.08
C ALA A 255 13.68 -1.19 2.42
N ILE A 256 14.01 -1.14 3.72
CA ILE A 256 15.40 -1.08 4.20
C ILE A 256 16.14 -2.39 3.94
N MET A 257 15.51 -3.54 4.18
CA MET A 257 16.12 -4.84 3.88
C MET A 257 16.41 -5.00 2.38
N LEU A 258 15.53 -4.53 1.50
CA LEU A 258 15.77 -4.55 0.05
C LEU A 258 16.93 -3.62 -0.33
N GLY A 259 17.03 -2.43 0.29
CA GLY A 259 18.19 -1.54 0.13
C GLY A 259 19.50 -2.22 0.53
N ALA A 260 19.54 -2.87 1.69
CA ALA A 260 20.72 -3.60 2.15
C ALA A 260 21.13 -4.73 1.20
N VAL A 261 20.17 -5.54 0.73
CA VAL A 261 20.44 -6.72 -0.12
C VAL A 261 20.81 -6.34 -1.55
N PHE A 262 20.09 -5.38 -2.15
CA PHE A 262 20.25 -5.07 -3.59
C PHE A 262 21.14 -3.87 -3.88
N LEU A 263 21.27 -2.93 -2.92
CA LEU A 263 22.12 -1.74 -3.07
C LEU A 263 23.41 -1.83 -2.24
N GLY A 264 23.59 -2.93 -1.47
CA GLY A 264 24.77 -3.12 -0.62
C GLY A 264 24.84 -2.12 0.54
N GLU A 265 23.72 -1.54 0.95
CA GLU A 265 23.64 -0.60 2.07
C GLU A 265 23.95 -1.34 3.39
N ARG A 266 24.75 -0.74 4.24
CA ARG A 266 25.04 -1.30 5.57
C ARG A 266 23.97 -0.86 6.53
N LEU A 267 23.38 -1.83 7.22
CA LEU A 267 22.38 -1.54 8.25
C LEU A 267 23.02 -0.91 9.49
N GLU A 268 22.46 0.21 9.89
CA GLU A 268 22.87 0.94 11.08
C GLU A 268 22.18 0.39 12.35
N PRO A 269 22.77 0.55 13.55
CA PRO A 269 22.18 0.04 14.80
C PRO A 269 20.75 0.50 15.07
N PHE A 270 20.40 1.73 14.68
CA PHE A 270 19.05 2.26 14.88
C PHE A 270 18.01 1.58 13.96
N GLU A 271 18.41 1.06 12.80
CA GLU A 271 17.52 0.32 11.91
C GLU A 271 17.14 -1.02 12.55
N PHE A 272 18.09 -1.73 13.14
CA PHE A 272 17.80 -2.95 13.93
C PHE A 272 16.89 -2.66 15.13
N ALA A 273 17.14 -1.55 15.84
CA ALA A 273 16.29 -1.16 16.97
C ALA A 273 14.86 -0.87 16.51
N GLY A 274 14.68 -0.13 15.40
CA GLY A 274 13.38 0.15 14.84
C GLY A 274 12.64 -1.11 14.34
N MET A 275 13.34 -2.04 13.69
CA MET A 275 12.77 -3.35 13.31
C MET A 275 12.28 -4.13 14.55
N GLY A 276 13.06 -4.14 15.63
CA GLY A 276 12.69 -4.77 16.90
C GLY A 276 11.40 -4.16 17.48
N LEU A 277 11.27 -2.84 17.47
CA LEU A 277 10.06 -2.13 17.92
C LEU A 277 8.83 -2.49 17.06
N ILE A 278 9.00 -2.58 15.74
CA ILE A 278 7.91 -2.97 14.84
C ILE A 278 7.47 -4.41 15.12
N LEU A 279 8.41 -5.34 15.27
CA LEU A 279 8.10 -6.73 15.60
C LEU A 279 7.37 -6.82 16.96
N ALA A 280 7.85 -6.11 17.98
CA ALA A 280 7.19 -6.03 19.28
C ALA A 280 5.76 -5.47 19.17
N SER A 281 5.55 -4.45 18.32
CA SER A 281 4.24 -3.86 18.09
C SER A 281 3.24 -4.86 17.51
N LEU A 282 3.66 -5.64 16.52
CA LEU A 282 2.83 -6.68 15.89
C LEU A 282 2.43 -7.77 16.89
N ILE A 283 3.35 -8.15 17.79
CA ILE A 283 3.09 -9.11 18.86
C ILE A 283 2.06 -8.55 19.86
N ILE A 284 2.17 -7.29 20.24
CA ILE A 284 1.24 -6.63 21.15
C ILE A 284 -0.16 -6.54 20.52
N ILE A 285 -0.25 -6.20 19.24
CA ILE A 285 -1.54 -6.10 18.52
C ILE A 285 -2.19 -7.47 18.36
N ASP A 286 -1.42 -8.52 18.06
CA ASP A 286 -1.95 -9.90 17.95
C ASP A 286 -2.55 -10.40 19.26
N GLY A 287 -2.00 -9.96 20.39
CA GLY A 287 -2.54 -10.19 21.73
C GLY A 287 -2.54 -11.64 22.20
N ARG A 288 -2.02 -12.62 21.41
CA ARG A 288 -2.02 -14.04 21.80
C ARG A 288 -1.15 -14.32 23.00
N LEU A 289 -0.04 -13.60 23.14
CA LEU A 289 0.86 -13.75 24.29
C LEU A 289 0.23 -13.27 25.61
N PHE A 290 -0.83 -12.45 25.55
CA PHE A 290 -1.52 -11.88 26.72
C PHE A 290 -2.85 -12.57 27.01
N ARG A 291 -3.29 -13.50 26.15
CA ARG A 291 -4.48 -14.34 26.39
C ARG A 291 -4.00 -15.63 27.08
N ARG A 292 -3.97 -15.59 28.41
CA ARG A 292 -3.95 -16.79 29.25
C ARG A 292 -5.37 -17.31 29.46
#